data_d00fdeb68d5ee16966365c553c7185ea
#
_entry.id   d00fdeb68d5ee16966365c553c7185ea
#
_cell.length_a   1.000
_cell.length_b   1.000
_cell.length_c   1.000
_cell.angle_alpha   90.00
_cell.angle_beta   90.00
_cell.angle_gamma   90.00
#
_symmetry.space_group_name_H-M   'P 1'
#
loop_
_entity.id
_entity.type
_entity.pdbx_description
1 polymer ?
#
loop_
_entity_poly.entity_id
_entity_poly.type
_entity_poly.pdbx_seq_one_letter_code
_entity_poly.pdbx_strand_id
1 'polypeptide(L)'
;MAEIESKGPGSGKHEGGVRSKKMSTRVDLTPMVDLAFLLITFFMLTTTLNKPKAMQLNMPKKPEKEEEKQEIGDCQVLNLLLDTMDRVWYYEGLQVAGLKQTSFSGDEGGVRKIILDMMKKVPNECPLTSKGAKRDAIVLIKMLKTARYKNMVDILDEMDITGCKIYAIQEPDPIEMEAVANGGNAKPIEEHVKQGG
;
A
#
# COMPACT_ATOMS: atom_id res chain seq x y z
N MET A 1 -37.99 -22.50 17.18
CA MET A 1 -39.44 -22.15 17.12
C MET A 1 -39.79 -21.39 18.40
N ALA A 2 -40.08 -20.11 18.29
CA ALA A 2 -40.50 -19.30 19.44
C ALA A 2 -42.01 -19.12 19.33
N GLU A 3 -42.77 -19.88 20.14
CA GLU A 3 -44.22 -19.75 20.26
C GLU A 3 -44.55 -18.84 21.44
N ILE A 4 -45.30 -17.78 21.14
CA ILE A 4 -45.87 -16.92 22.20
C ILE A 4 -47.29 -17.38 22.48
N GLU A 5 -47.48 -18.07 23.61
CA GLU A 5 -48.79 -18.46 24.11
C GLU A 5 -49.41 -17.35 24.94
N SER A 6 -50.52 -16.78 24.49
CA SER A 6 -51.31 -15.85 25.31
C SER A 6 -52.39 -16.60 26.07
N LYS A 7 -52.24 -16.71 27.41
CA LYS A 7 -53.19 -17.30 28.34
C LYS A 7 -54.35 -16.32 28.60
N GLY A 8 -55.54 -16.65 28.18
CA GLY A 8 -56.73 -15.84 28.40
C GLY A 8 -57.33 -16.01 29.81
N PRO A 9 -58.01 -14.99 30.35
CA PRO A 9 -58.54 -15.00 31.72
C PRO A 9 -59.78 -15.85 31.89
N GLY A 10 -59.89 -16.41 33.09
CA GLY A 10 -60.83 -17.42 33.49
C GLY A 10 -62.29 -17.08 33.53
N SER A 11 -63.05 -18.15 33.64
CA SER A 11 -64.47 -18.37 33.72
C SER A 11 -65.27 -17.47 34.64
N GLY A 12 -66.22 -16.72 34.07
CA GLY A 12 -67.39 -16.19 34.79
C GLY A 12 -68.65 -16.66 34.03
N LYS A 13 -69.54 -17.39 34.74
CA LYS A 13 -70.85 -17.84 34.25
C LYS A 13 -71.77 -16.63 34.00
N HIS A 14 -72.30 -16.44 32.78
CA HIS A 14 -73.55 -15.79 32.50
C HIS A 14 -74.17 -16.39 31.21
N GLU A 15 -75.49 -16.56 31.29
CA GLU A 15 -76.34 -17.20 30.30
C GLU A 15 -76.44 -16.40 29.00
N GLY A 16 -76.56 -17.12 27.89
CA GLY A 16 -77.27 -16.72 26.68
C GLY A 16 -76.52 -15.75 25.76
N GLY A 17 -75.37 -16.10 25.29
CA GLY A 17 -74.71 -15.42 24.16
C GLY A 17 -73.88 -16.41 23.35
N VAL A 18 -74.00 -16.39 22.02
CA VAL A 18 -73.14 -17.19 21.11
C VAL A 18 -71.71 -16.80 21.38
N ARG A 19 -71.00 -17.65 22.13
CA ARG A 19 -69.56 -17.43 22.38
C ARG A 19 -68.81 -17.66 21.06
N SER A 20 -68.46 -16.58 20.41
CA SER A 20 -67.45 -16.65 19.35
C SER A 20 -66.15 -17.20 19.98
N LYS A 21 -65.74 -18.39 19.54
CA LYS A 21 -64.50 -19.02 19.94
C LYS A 21 -63.38 -18.12 19.45
N LYS A 22 -62.73 -17.36 20.37
CA LYS A 22 -61.51 -16.62 20.05
C LYS A 22 -60.47 -17.62 19.58
N MET A 23 -60.19 -17.64 18.28
CA MET A 23 -59.10 -18.40 17.73
C MET A 23 -57.82 -17.68 18.18
N SER A 24 -57.00 -18.40 18.92
CA SER A 24 -55.63 -17.97 19.25
C SER A 24 -54.89 -17.87 17.92
N THR A 25 -54.56 -16.65 17.54
CA THR A 25 -53.75 -16.39 16.36
C THR A 25 -52.29 -16.69 16.75
N ARG A 26 -51.80 -17.84 16.38
CA ARG A 26 -50.38 -18.15 16.50
C ARG A 26 -49.66 -17.39 15.39
N VAL A 27 -48.84 -16.42 15.77
CA VAL A 27 -47.99 -15.69 14.84
C VAL A 27 -46.68 -16.46 14.74
N ASP A 28 -46.40 -16.99 13.57
CA ASP A 28 -45.11 -17.60 13.28
C ASP A 28 -44.08 -16.49 13.02
N LEU A 29 -43.09 -16.40 13.90
CA LEU A 29 -42.02 -15.39 13.82
C LEU A 29 -40.80 -15.84 12.97
N THR A 30 -40.82 -17.11 12.53
CA THR A 30 -39.71 -17.71 11.77
C THR A 30 -39.34 -16.88 10.52
N PRO A 31 -40.30 -16.40 9.68
CA PRO A 31 -39.97 -15.63 8.50
C PRO A 31 -39.37 -14.27 8.83
N MET A 32 -39.75 -13.66 9.96
CA MET A 32 -39.20 -12.37 10.39
C MET A 32 -37.75 -12.51 10.85
N VAL A 33 -37.43 -13.56 11.58
CA VAL A 33 -36.04 -13.84 12.03
C VAL A 33 -35.14 -14.17 10.85
N ASP A 34 -35.62 -14.94 9.88
CA ASP A 34 -34.87 -15.29 8.68
C ASP A 34 -34.54 -14.04 7.86
N LEU A 35 -35.51 -13.15 7.65
CA LEU A 35 -35.29 -11.88 6.94
C LEU A 35 -34.28 -10.98 7.67
N ALA A 36 -34.37 -10.90 9.00
CA ALA A 36 -33.40 -10.15 9.80
C ALA A 36 -32.00 -10.75 9.70
N PHE A 37 -31.86 -12.08 9.73
CA PHE A 37 -30.60 -12.77 9.59
C PHE A 37 -29.97 -12.56 8.21
N LEU A 38 -30.76 -12.68 7.14
CA LEU A 38 -30.31 -12.38 5.78
C LEU A 38 -29.84 -10.93 5.64
N LEU A 39 -30.53 -9.98 6.23
CA LEU A 39 -30.13 -8.57 6.22
C LEU A 39 -28.78 -8.38 6.91
N ILE A 40 -28.59 -8.94 8.10
CA ILE A 40 -27.33 -8.83 8.86
C ILE A 40 -26.17 -9.48 8.09
N THR A 41 -26.37 -10.67 7.54
CA THR A 41 -25.32 -11.36 6.77
C THR A 41 -24.96 -10.60 5.51
N PHE A 42 -25.94 -10.01 4.83
CA PHE A 42 -25.71 -9.15 3.67
C PHE A 42 -24.88 -7.90 4.03
N PHE A 43 -25.24 -7.18 5.11
CA PHE A 43 -24.46 -6.04 5.56
C PHE A 43 -23.05 -6.43 5.99
N MET A 44 -22.87 -7.53 6.69
CA MET A 44 -21.55 -8.02 7.05
C MET A 44 -20.70 -8.33 5.82
N LEU A 45 -21.28 -8.97 4.79
CA LEU A 45 -20.59 -9.23 3.54
C LEU A 45 -20.20 -7.94 2.81
N THR A 46 -21.14 -7.00 2.65
CA THR A 46 -20.87 -5.75 1.94
C THR A 46 -19.85 -4.87 2.66
N THR A 47 -19.86 -4.81 3.99
CA THR A 47 -18.87 -4.05 4.76
C THR A 47 -17.48 -4.66 4.70
N THR A 48 -17.36 -5.98 4.61
CA THR A 48 -16.05 -6.64 4.45
C THR A 48 -15.45 -6.43 3.05
N LEU A 49 -16.29 -6.38 2.02
CA LEU A 49 -15.85 -6.13 0.64
C LEU A 49 -15.42 -4.67 0.42
N ASN A 50 -16.03 -3.72 1.12
CA ASN A 50 -15.75 -2.28 0.98
C ASN A 50 -14.58 -1.78 1.84
N LYS A 51 -13.79 -2.65 2.48
CA LYS A 51 -12.59 -2.20 3.19
C LYS A 51 -11.60 -1.65 2.17
N PRO A 52 -11.33 -0.34 2.14
CA PRO A 52 -10.27 0.19 1.32
C PRO A 52 -8.96 -0.47 1.78
N LYS A 53 -8.27 -1.13 0.88
CA LYS A 53 -6.90 -1.58 1.13
C LYS A 53 -6.03 -0.33 1.20
N ALA A 54 -5.86 0.21 2.40
CA ALA A 54 -4.85 1.23 2.61
C ALA A 54 -3.48 0.57 2.38
N MET A 55 -2.72 1.10 1.43
CA MET A 55 -1.34 0.70 1.25
C MET A 55 -0.56 0.96 2.54
N GLN A 56 0.06 -0.06 3.08
CA GLN A 56 0.97 0.10 4.21
C GLN A 56 2.31 0.60 3.67
N LEU A 57 2.54 1.89 3.78
CA LEU A 57 3.84 2.49 3.51
C LEU A 57 4.80 2.07 4.64
N ASN A 58 5.65 1.10 4.37
CA ASN A 58 6.75 0.72 5.26
C ASN A 58 7.88 1.74 5.16
N MET A 59 7.66 2.94 5.68
CA MET A 59 8.76 3.91 5.81
C MET A 59 9.75 3.43 6.88
N PRO A 60 11.06 3.48 6.61
CA PRO A 60 12.07 3.21 7.63
C PRO A 60 11.87 4.19 8.79
N LYS A 61 11.73 3.66 10.01
CA LYS A 61 11.61 4.47 11.23
C LYS A 61 12.90 5.28 11.38
N LYS A 62 12.78 6.57 11.70
CA LYS A 62 13.95 7.35 12.13
C LYS A 62 14.59 6.63 13.31
N PRO A 63 15.90 6.34 13.27
CA PRO A 63 16.58 5.72 14.41
C PRO A 63 16.50 6.66 15.61
N GLU A 64 15.93 6.17 16.72
CA GLU A 64 15.78 6.93 17.97
C GLU A 64 17.11 7.13 18.71
N LYS A 65 18.17 6.41 18.30
CA LYS A 65 19.52 6.51 18.86
C LYS A 65 20.53 6.66 17.74
N GLU A 66 21.52 7.53 17.93
CA GLU A 66 22.62 7.75 16.98
C GLU A 66 23.45 6.48 16.68
N GLU A 67 23.39 5.48 17.56
CA GLU A 67 24.10 4.20 17.40
C GLU A 67 23.46 3.24 16.40
N GLU A 68 22.24 3.52 15.92
CA GLU A 68 21.52 2.71 14.92
C GLU A 68 21.52 3.31 13.51
N LYS A 69 22.36 4.29 13.22
CA LYS A 69 22.56 4.74 11.85
C LYS A 69 23.06 3.54 11.03
N GLN A 70 22.14 2.89 10.33
CA GLN A 70 22.52 1.88 9.36
C GLN A 70 23.42 2.58 8.33
N GLU A 71 24.67 2.16 8.23
CA GLU A 71 25.55 2.61 7.16
C GLU A 71 24.92 2.21 5.82
N ILE A 72 24.30 3.17 5.16
CA ILE A 72 23.74 2.98 3.83
C ILE A 72 24.93 2.85 2.87
N GLY A 73 25.13 1.66 2.33
CA GLY A 73 26.15 1.44 1.31
C GLY A 73 25.67 1.96 -0.04
N ASP A 74 26.56 2.58 -0.77
CA ASP A 74 26.28 3.09 -2.11
C ASP A 74 25.66 2.02 -3.04
N CYS A 75 26.19 0.80 -2.97
CA CYS A 75 25.73 -0.32 -3.79
C CYS A 75 24.29 -0.82 -3.52
N GLN A 76 23.65 -0.42 -2.41
CA GLN A 76 22.32 -0.93 -2.03
C GLN A 76 21.18 0.01 -2.42
N VAL A 77 21.49 1.21 -2.90
CA VAL A 77 20.49 2.26 -3.18
C VAL A 77 20.13 2.25 -4.66
N LEU A 78 18.82 2.18 -4.93
CA LEU A 78 18.24 2.39 -6.25
C LEU A 78 17.38 3.64 -6.20
N ASN A 79 17.69 4.63 -7.02
CA ASN A 79 16.89 5.84 -7.15
C ASN A 79 15.95 5.72 -8.35
N LEU A 80 14.67 6.00 -8.13
CA LEU A 80 13.63 6.02 -9.16
C LEU A 80 13.02 7.41 -9.22
N LEU A 81 13.17 8.09 -10.36
CA LEU A 81 12.56 9.40 -10.60
C LEU A 81 11.38 9.25 -11.56
N LEU A 82 10.21 9.61 -11.08
CA LEU A 82 8.97 9.55 -11.83
C LEU A 82 8.80 10.82 -12.66
N ASP A 83 8.55 10.66 -13.96
CA ASP A 83 8.39 11.74 -14.93
C ASP A 83 7.03 11.66 -15.63
N THR A 84 6.81 12.52 -16.61
CA THR A 84 5.60 12.52 -17.44
C THR A 84 5.53 11.29 -18.35
N MET A 85 4.32 10.99 -18.89
CA MET A 85 4.10 9.94 -19.90
C MET A 85 4.56 8.54 -19.44
N ASP A 86 4.37 8.21 -18.18
CA ASP A 86 4.74 6.92 -17.59
C ASP A 86 6.23 6.56 -17.75
N ARG A 87 7.10 7.56 -17.89
CA ARG A 87 8.55 7.40 -17.91
C ARG A 87 9.10 7.37 -16.50
N VAL A 88 10.06 6.47 -16.28
CA VAL A 88 10.81 6.35 -15.04
C VAL A 88 12.29 6.45 -15.36
N TRP A 89 12.96 7.37 -14.71
CA TRP A 89 14.42 7.45 -14.76
C TRP A 89 14.98 6.74 -13.54
N TYR A 90 16.10 6.06 -13.68
CA TYR A 90 16.72 5.36 -12.57
C TYR A 90 18.23 5.41 -12.63
N TYR A 91 18.84 5.33 -11.46
CA TYR A 91 20.28 5.15 -11.28
C TYR A 91 20.55 4.41 -9.98
N GLU A 92 21.69 3.72 -9.93
CA GLU A 92 22.17 2.99 -8.76
C GLU A 92 23.17 3.85 -8.00
N GLY A 93 23.13 3.80 -6.66
CA GLY A 93 24.07 4.51 -5.80
C GLY A 93 23.54 5.83 -5.24
N LEU A 94 24.40 6.50 -4.51
CA LEU A 94 24.11 7.80 -3.88
C LEU A 94 24.41 9.01 -4.79
N GLN A 95 25.28 8.80 -5.78
CA GLN A 95 25.67 9.86 -6.72
C GLN A 95 24.94 9.69 -8.06
N VAL A 96 24.53 10.80 -8.63
CA VAL A 96 23.88 10.82 -9.94
C VAL A 96 24.92 10.52 -11.02
N ALA A 97 25.05 9.25 -11.37
CA ALA A 97 25.94 8.79 -12.42
C ALA A 97 25.15 8.15 -13.55
N GLY A 98 24.85 8.91 -14.60
CA GLY A 98 24.20 8.39 -15.81
C GLY A 98 22.79 7.84 -15.57
N LEU A 99 21.76 8.67 -15.72
CA LEU A 99 20.39 8.23 -15.61
C LEU A 99 20.01 7.34 -16.81
N LYS A 100 19.38 6.22 -16.49
CA LYS A 100 18.80 5.33 -17.49
C LYS A 100 17.29 5.51 -17.48
N GLN A 101 16.67 5.36 -18.64
CA GLN A 101 15.22 5.49 -18.77
C GLN A 101 14.57 4.11 -18.86
N THR A 102 13.42 3.96 -18.22
CA THR A 102 12.54 2.79 -18.28
C THR A 102 11.08 3.22 -18.25
N SER A 103 10.16 2.27 -18.28
CA SER A 103 8.71 2.49 -18.21
C SER A 103 8.07 1.53 -17.23
N PHE A 104 6.79 1.77 -16.92
CA PHE A 104 5.97 0.87 -16.09
C PHE A 104 5.52 -0.40 -16.83
N SER A 105 5.99 -0.64 -18.07
CA SER A 105 5.62 -1.86 -18.80
C SER A 105 6.09 -3.10 -18.02
N GLY A 106 5.25 -4.14 -17.98
CA GLY A 106 5.59 -5.41 -17.35
C GLY A 106 6.60 -6.26 -18.13
N ASP A 107 7.11 -5.72 -19.26
CA ASP A 107 8.06 -6.39 -20.16
C ASP A 107 9.47 -6.47 -19.56
N GLU A 108 10.34 -7.21 -20.24
CA GLU A 108 11.72 -7.50 -19.81
C GLU A 108 12.61 -6.27 -19.55
N GLY A 109 12.19 -5.08 -19.96
CA GLY A 109 12.87 -3.81 -19.71
C GLY A 109 12.20 -2.89 -18.70
N GLY A 110 11.08 -3.31 -18.09
CA GLY A 110 10.29 -2.49 -17.18
C GLY A 110 10.91 -2.29 -15.79
N VAL A 111 10.36 -1.33 -15.05
CA VAL A 111 10.81 -0.98 -13.69
C VAL A 111 10.81 -2.18 -12.74
N ARG A 112 9.85 -3.09 -12.88
CA ARG A 112 9.75 -4.32 -12.07
C ARG A 112 11.02 -5.16 -12.15
N LYS A 113 11.52 -5.39 -13.37
CA LYS A 113 12.75 -6.18 -13.56
C LYS A 113 13.94 -5.51 -12.90
N ILE A 114 14.07 -4.20 -13.03
CA ILE A 114 15.16 -3.43 -12.43
C ILE A 114 15.16 -3.60 -10.90
N ILE A 115 13.98 -3.50 -10.27
CA ILE A 115 13.82 -3.69 -8.82
C ILE A 115 14.20 -5.12 -8.43
N LEU A 116 13.69 -6.13 -9.14
CA LEU A 116 14.01 -7.54 -8.87
C LEU A 116 15.50 -7.86 -9.06
N ASP A 117 16.13 -7.31 -10.09
CA ASP A 117 17.55 -7.50 -10.34
C ASP A 117 18.38 -6.84 -9.23
N MET A 118 17.98 -5.64 -8.78
CA MET A 118 18.63 -4.98 -7.65
C MET A 118 18.47 -5.78 -6.35
N MET A 119 17.28 -6.32 -6.08
CA MET A 119 17.03 -7.16 -4.89
C MET A 119 17.86 -8.46 -4.90
N LYS A 120 18.20 -8.99 -6.07
CA LYS A 120 19.09 -10.17 -6.21
C LYS A 120 20.58 -9.79 -6.12
N LYS A 121 20.93 -8.64 -6.71
CA LYS A 121 22.30 -8.14 -6.80
C LYS A 121 22.84 -7.73 -5.43
N VAL A 122 22.09 -6.94 -4.67
CA VAL A 122 22.53 -6.34 -3.40
C VAL A 122 23.01 -7.39 -2.37
N PRO A 123 22.27 -8.48 -2.06
CA PRO A 123 22.73 -9.47 -1.09
C PRO A 123 23.96 -10.28 -1.52
N ASN A 124 24.28 -10.28 -2.82
CA ASN A 124 25.36 -11.09 -3.38
C ASN A 124 26.63 -10.26 -3.67
N GLU A 125 26.49 -9.02 -4.11
CA GLU A 125 27.59 -8.18 -4.57
C GLU A 125 27.99 -7.09 -3.58
N CYS A 126 27.06 -6.65 -2.70
CA CYS A 126 27.38 -5.62 -1.73
C CYS A 126 28.13 -6.17 -0.52
N PRO A 127 29.10 -5.41 0.03
CA PRO A 127 29.79 -5.80 1.25
C PRO A 127 28.81 -5.95 2.41
N LEU A 128 29.10 -6.90 3.30
CA LEU A 128 28.29 -7.12 4.50
C LEU A 128 28.22 -5.85 5.36
N THR A 129 27.17 -5.73 6.14
CA THR A 129 27.01 -4.68 7.15
C THR A 129 28.11 -4.83 8.21
N SER A 130 28.42 -3.78 8.98
CA SER A 130 29.32 -3.80 10.14
C SER A 130 29.00 -4.94 11.13
N LYS A 131 27.75 -5.39 11.15
CA LYS A 131 27.28 -6.54 11.96
C LYS A 131 27.36 -7.90 11.25
N GLY A 132 27.95 -7.99 10.07
CA GLY A 132 28.10 -9.23 9.29
C GLY A 132 26.79 -9.72 8.62
N ALA A 133 25.74 -8.92 8.58
CA ALA A 133 24.48 -9.26 7.92
C ALA A 133 24.50 -8.87 6.44
N LYS A 134 23.77 -9.61 5.61
CA LYS A 134 23.54 -9.25 4.21
C LYS A 134 22.72 -7.95 4.15
N ARG A 135 23.02 -7.11 3.17
CA ARG A 135 22.30 -5.87 2.92
C ARG A 135 21.03 -6.14 2.13
N ASP A 136 19.95 -5.42 2.46
CA ASP A 136 18.73 -5.38 1.66
C ASP A 136 18.78 -4.19 0.70
N ALA A 137 18.14 -4.31 -0.46
CA ALA A 137 18.01 -3.23 -1.40
C ALA A 137 17.11 -2.11 -0.82
N ILE A 138 17.50 -0.87 -1.03
CA ILE A 138 16.77 0.33 -0.65
C ILE A 138 16.35 1.04 -1.92
N VAL A 139 15.05 1.30 -2.07
CA VAL A 139 14.51 2.02 -3.21
C VAL A 139 14.08 3.43 -2.78
N LEU A 140 14.66 4.44 -3.38
CA LEU A 140 14.27 5.84 -3.19
C LEU A 140 13.38 6.29 -4.34
N ILE A 141 12.15 6.63 -4.03
CA ILE A 141 11.15 7.09 -5.00
C ILE A 141 11.10 8.60 -4.95
N LYS A 142 11.37 9.26 -6.07
CA LYS A 142 11.41 10.69 -6.19
C LYS A 142 10.45 11.14 -7.30
N MET A 143 9.56 12.06 -6.97
CA MET A 143 8.53 12.53 -7.90
C MET A 143 8.91 13.89 -8.47
N LEU A 144 9.13 13.96 -9.78
CA LEU A 144 9.32 15.22 -10.48
C LEU A 144 8.01 16.03 -10.52
N LYS A 145 8.08 17.33 -10.64
CA LYS A 145 6.90 18.22 -10.75
C LYS A 145 6.00 17.89 -11.96
N THR A 146 6.57 17.23 -12.94
CA THR A 146 5.90 16.80 -14.17
C THR A 146 5.19 15.46 -14.03
N ALA A 147 5.47 14.69 -12.98
CA ALA A 147 4.88 13.38 -12.74
C ALA A 147 3.42 13.48 -12.29
N ARG A 148 2.63 12.48 -12.66
CA ARG A 148 1.23 12.37 -12.22
C ARG A 148 1.14 11.54 -10.93
N TYR A 149 0.13 11.81 -10.11
CA TYR A 149 -0.15 11.01 -8.93
C TYR A 149 -0.34 9.51 -9.24
N LYS A 150 -0.90 9.20 -10.42
CA LYS A 150 -1.01 7.82 -10.92
C LYS A 150 0.34 7.11 -10.93
N ASN A 151 1.40 7.78 -11.41
CA ASN A 151 2.75 7.19 -11.45
C ASN A 151 3.27 6.82 -10.06
N MET A 152 2.90 7.62 -9.05
CA MET A 152 3.23 7.32 -7.65
C MET A 152 2.52 6.05 -7.17
N VAL A 153 1.22 5.91 -7.48
CA VAL A 153 0.46 4.71 -7.11
C VAL A 153 1.01 3.49 -7.83
N ASP A 154 1.26 3.60 -9.13
CA ASP A 154 1.78 2.51 -9.95
C ASP A 154 3.15 2.01 -9.41
N ILE A 155 4.06 2.92 -9.00
CA ILE A 155 5.36 2.49 -8.43
C ILE A 155 5.20 1.84 -7.06
N LEU A 156 4.27 2.30 -6.23
CA LEU A 156 4.00 1.68 -4.93
C LEU A 156 3.41 0.28 -5.10
N ASP A 157 2.54 0.08 -6.09
CA ASP A 157 2.04 -1.24 -6.46
C ASP A 157 3.19 -2.16 -6.91
N GLU A 158 4.17 -1.63 -7.66
CA GLU A 158 5.35 -2.39 -8.05
C GLU A 158 6.23 -2.77 -6.85
N MET A 159 6.34 -1.90 -5.82
CA MET A 159 7.04 -2.26 -4.56
C MET A 159 6.36 -3.43 -3.86
N ASP A 160 5.03 -3.44 -3.80
CA ASP A 160 4.25 -4.50 -3.16
C ASP A 160 4.35 -5.82 -3.97
N ILE A 161 4.22 -5.75 -5.30
CA ILE A 161 4.34 -6.91 -6.19
C ILE A 161 5.73 -7.55 -6.12
N THR A 162 6.78 -6.74 -6.09
CA THR A 162 8.17 -7.24 -6.02
C THR A 162 8.58 -7.68 -4.63
N GLY A 163 7.80 -7.30 -3.60
CA GLY A 163 8.12 -7.57 -2.20
C GLY A 163 9.30 -6.77 -1.68
N CYS A 164 9.55 -5.57 -2.25
CA CYS A 164 10.60 -4.69 -1.77
C CYS A 164 10.28 -4.19 -0.35
N LYS A 165 11.16 -4.52 0.61
CA LYS A 165 10.91 -4.27 2.04
C LYS A 165 11.21 -2.84 2.47
N ILE A 166 12.21 -2.22 1.84
CA ILE A 166 12.74 -0.92 2.28
C ILE A 166 12.64 0.04 1.11
N TYR A 167 11.73 0.98 1.19
CA TYR A 167 11.62 2.08 0.24
C TYR A 167 11.24 3.36 0.96
N ALA A 168 11.63 4.50 0.39
CA ALA A 168 11.28 5.81 0.91
C ALA A 168 10.91 6.75 -0.23
N ILE A 169 9.98 7.66 0.07
CA ILE A 169 9.57 8.72 -0.85
C ILE A 169 10.33 9.97 -0.43
N GLN A 170 11.04 10.59 -1.38
CA GLN A 170 11.82 11.81 -1.16
C GLN A 170 11.55 12.83 -2.26
N GLU A 171 11.89 14.07 -2.00
CA GLU A 171 11.92 15.11 -3.01
C GLU A 171 13.16 14.93 -3.91
N PRO A 172 13.05 15.19 -5.22
CA PRO A 172 14.18 15.10 -6.12
C PRO A 172 15.17 16.24 -5.86
N ASP A 173 16.45 15.93 -5.91
CA ASP A 173 17.51 16.91 -5.80
C ASP A 173 17.58 17.81 -7.04
N PRO A 174 18.02 19.08 -6.92
CA PRO A 174 18.18 19.98 -8.08
C PRO A 174 19.06 19.39 -9.19
N ILE A 175 20.10 18.67 -8.82
CA ILE A 175 21.02 17.99 -9.75
C ILE A 175 20.30 16.90 -10.55
N GLU A 176 19.42 16.14 -9.91
CA GLU A 176 18.61 15.12 -10.56
C GLU A 176 17.61 15.71 -11.53
N MET A 177 16.97 16.82 -11.15
CA MET A 177 16.05 17.55 -12.02
C MET A 177 16.76 18.09 -13.26
N GLU A 178 17.96 18.63 -13.11
CA GLU A 178 18.77 19.10 -14.23
C GLU A 178 19.22 17.93 -15.13
N ALA A 179 19.65 16.82 -14.53
CA ALA A 179 20.05 15.63 -15.27
C ALA A 179 18.91 15.05 -16.12
N VAL A 180 17.68 15.01 -15.60
CA VAL A 180 16.50 14.59 -16.36
C VAL A 180 16.18 15.57 -17.48
N ALA A 181 16.27 16.89 -17.23
CA ALA A 181 16.05 17.91 -18.24
C ALA A 181 17.07 17.81 -19.41
N ASN A 182 18.30 17.37 -19.10
CA ASN A 182 19.38 17.12 -20.08
C ASN A 182 19.35 15.71 -20.69
N GLY A 183 18.22 14.99 -20.60
CA GLY A 183 18.07 13.67 -21.20
C GLY A 183 18.91 12.58 -20.55
N GLY A 184 19.18 12.67 -19.27
CA GLY A 184 19.92 11.66 -18.49
C GLY A 184 21.42 11.93 -18.31
N ASN A 185 21.94 13.01 -18.88
CA ASN A 185 23.33 13.41 -18.71
C ASN A 185 23.50 14.30 -17.47
N ALA A 186 23.99 13.73 -16.37
CA ALA A 186 24.41 14.50 -15.21
C ALA A 186 25.79 15.13 -15.47
N LYS A 187 25.92 16.43 -15.22
CA LYS A 187 27.25 17.05 -15.17
C LYS A 187 27.94 16.58 -13.87
N PRO A 188 29.24 16.23 -13.93
CA PRO A 188 29.97 15.83 -12.72
C PRO A 188 30.01 16.97 -11.69
N ILE A 189 29.89 16.59 -10.42
CA ILE A 189 29.71 17.47 -9.23
C ILE A 189 30.94 18.36 -8.90
N GLU A 190 31.96 18.45 -9.73
CA GLU A 190 33.21 19.11 -9.36
C GLU A 190 33.13 20.65 -9.17
N GLU A 191 32.01 21.34 -9.50
CA GLU A 191 31.98 22.80 -9.47
C GLU A 191 31.22 23.47 -8.30
N HIS A 192 30.50 22.72 -7.44
CA HIS A 192 29.66 23.38 -6.41
C HIS A 192 30.28 23.51 -5.01
N VAL A 193 31.52 23.08 -4.77
CA VAL A 193 32.19 23.17 -3.44
C VAL A 193 32.92 24.51 -3.22
N LYS A 194 32.98 25.41 -4.20
CA LYS A 194 33.76 26.66 -4.09
C LYS A 194 32.96 27.96 -3.94
N GLN A 195 31.68 27.95 -3.60
CA GLN A 195 30.96 29.18 -3.30
C GLN A 195 30.24 29.10 -1.95
N GLY A 196 30.97 29.07 -0.87
CA GLY A 196 30.49 29.15 0.49
C GLY A 196 31.66 29.40 1.42
N GLY A 197 32.26 30.59 1.28
CA GLY A 197 33.22 31.14 2.20
C GLY A 197 32.69 32.47 2.76
#